data_e47e12655d434c24066bcc75b0d4befe
#
_entry.id   e47e12655d434c24066bcc75b0d4befe
#
_cell.length_a   1.000
_cell.length_b   1.000
_cell.length_c   1.000
_cell.angle_alpha   90.00
_cell.angle_beta   90.00
_cell.angle_gamma   90.00
#
_symmetry.space_group_name_H-M   'P 1'
#
loop_
_entity.id
_entity.type
_entity.pdbx_description
1 polymer ?
#
loop_
_entity_poly.entity_id
_entity_poly.type
_entity_poly.pdbx_seq_one_letter_code
_entity_poly.pdbx_strand_id
1 'polypeptide(L)'
;MRSRHQAEKTDQSPDAEALKTRIRQWGEELGFQQVGFADTDLADTERQLDQWLAEGRHGDMAWMARHGRKRTRPDELVPGTRSVIVLRMDYLPADATPVETLLEQPEKACISRYAIGRDYHKTLRNRLKKLAEKIESEIGEFGYRVFTDSAPVMEKPLAAKAGLGWIGKHTNLLNRRNGSWFFLGEIYTDLEFEPDRPVADHCGSCRKCIDVCPTQAITAPYQLDARRCISYLTIELKGSIPVQFREAIGNRIYGCDDCQAVCPWNRYAQFTGEDDFQPRRDLDAGLLVDLFGWDETTFLQRTEGTAIRRIGFERWLRNLAVGLGNAQTSPEVISALQARRGHPSALVREHVGWALGRHAQTG
;
A
#
# COMPACT_ATOMS: atom_id res chain seq x y z
N MET A 1 -22.74 -65.58 -13.13
CA MET A 1 -21.52 -64.86 -13.46
C MET A 1 -21.87 -63.54 -14.10
N ARG A 2 -21.87 -62.43 -13.37
CA ARG A 2 -22.02 -61.08 -13.89
C ARG A 2 -20.73 -60.32 -13.64
N SER A 3 -20.00 -60.07 -14.72
CA SER A 3 -18.78 -59.29 -14.74
C SER A 3 -19.10 -57.82 -14.36
N ARG A 4 -18.47 -57.32 -13.26
CA ARG A 4 -18.48 -55.94 -12.91
C ARG A 4 -17.36 -55.26 -13.71
N HIS A 5 -17.75 -54.45 -14.70
CA HIS A 5 -16.82 -53.46 -15.26
C HIS A 5 -16.54 -52.41 -14.20
N GLN A 6 -15.36 -52.39 -13.65
CA GLN A 6 -14.79 -51.26 -12.96
C GLN A 6 -14.44 -50.23 -14.08
N ALA A 7 -15.15 -49.12 -14.10
CA ALA A 7 -14.70 -47.95 -14.85
C ALA A 7 -13.45 -47.42 -14.14
N GLU A 8 -12.30 -47.56 -14.77
CA GLU A 8 -11.09 -46.81 -14.43
C GLU A 8 -11.41 -45.31 -14.56
N LYS A 9 -11.49 -44.61 -13.43
CA LYS A 9 -11.39 -43.16 -13.41
C LYS A 9 -9.98 -42.83 -13.90
N THR A 10 -9.85 -42.37 -15.12
CA THR A 10 -8.65 -41.69 -15.61
C THR A 10 -8.44 -40.48 -14.74
N ASP A 11 -7.44 -40.56 -13.87
CA ASP A 11 -6.90 -39.45 -13.10
C ASP A 11 -6.18 -38.51 -14.08
N GLN A 12 -6.94 -37.63 -14.74
CA GLN A 12 -6.42 -36.52 -15.51
C GLN A 12 -6.48 -35.27 -14.66
N SER A 13 -5.66 -35.22 -13.57
CA SER A 13 -5.28 -33.93 -13.04
C SER A 13 -4.54 -33.17 -14.15
N PRO A 14 -4.97 -31.95 -14.53
CA PRO A 14 -4.27 -31.17 -15.52
C PRO A 14 -2.80 -31.02 -15.09
N ASP A 15 -1.89 -31.14 -16.04
CA ASP A 15 -0.47 -30.86 -15.80
C ASP A 15 -0.33 -29.53 -15.08
N ALA A 16 0.24 -29.55 -13.87
CA ALA A 16 0.34 -28.38 -13.00
C ALA A 16 1.02 -27.19 -13.70
N GLU A 17 2.00 -27.44 -14.57
CA GLU A 17 2.66 -26.38 -15.35
C GLU A 17 1.75 -25.81 -16.45
N ALA A 18 0.93 -26.65 -17.09
CA ALA A 18 -0.07 -26.18 -18.04
C ALA A 18 -1.12 -25.32 -17.34
N LEU A 19 -1.54 -25.69 -16.12
CA LEU A 19 -2.48 -24.90 -15.32
C LEU A 19 -1.84 -23.56 -14.88
N LYS A 20 -0.58 -23.55 -14.42
CA LYS A 20 0.15 -22.29 -14.11
C LYS A 20 0.18 -21.35 -15.30
N THR A 21 0.43 -21.88 -16.50
CA THR A 21 0.45 -21.09 -17.73
C THR A 21 -0.91 -20.44 -18.01
N ARG A 22 -1.99 -21.19 -17.85
CA ARG A 22 -3.37 -20.65 -18.02
C ARG A 22 -3.72 -19.64 -16.94
N ILE A 23 -3.35 -19.87 -15.69
CA ILE A 23 -3.57 -18.91 -14.59
C ILE A 23 -2.86 -17.58 -14.88
N ARG A 24 -1.63 -17.61 -15.42
CA ARG A 24 -0.93 -16.41 -15.84
C ARG A 24 -1.68 -15.66 -16.95
N GLN A 25 -2.14 -16.38 -17.97
CA GLN A 25 -2.93 -15.80 -19.05
C GLN A 25 -4.24 -15.18 -18.54
N TRP A 26 -5.00 -15.89 -17.71
CA TRP A 26 -6.23 -15.36 -17.12
C TRP A 26 -5.97 -14.17 -16.19
N GLY A 27 -4.86 -14.17 -15.48
CA GLY A 27 -4.43 -13.01 -14.68
C GLY A 27 -4.22 -11.78 -15.56
N GLU A 28 -3.54 -11.92 -16.70
CA GLU A 28 -3.32 -10.86 -17.67
C GLU A 28 -4.64 -10.35 -18.28
N GLU A 29 -5.53 -11.25 -18.69
CA GLU A 29 -6.89 -10.92 -19.17
C GLU A 29 -7.72 -10.14 -18.13
N LEU A 30 -7.48 -10.38 -16.84
CA LEU A 30 -8.11 -9.68 -15.73
C LEU A 30 -7.38 -8.39 -15.32
N GLY A 31 -6.33 -7.98 -16.06
CA GLY A 31 -5.60 -6.73 -15.87
C GLY A 31 -4.48 -6.79 -14.83
N PHE A 32 -4.04 -7.98 -14.40
CA PHE A 32 -2.82 -8.14 -13.64
C PHE A 32 -1.61 -8.21 -14.57
N GLN A 33 -0.54 -7.48 -14.27
CA GLN A 33 0.65 -7.43 -15.11
C GLN A 33 1.64 -8.57 -14.83
N GLN A 34 1.45 -9.29 -13.72
CA GLN A 34 2.29 -10.44 -13.38
C GLN A 34 1.57 -11.37 -12.40
N VAL A 35 1.78 -12.66 -12.56
CA VAL A 35 1.30 -13.74 -11.68
C VAL A 35 2.47 -14.66 -11.36
N GLY A 36 2.65 -14.98 -10.10
CA GLY A 36 3.69 -15.91 -9.64
C GLY A 36 3.15 -16.84 -8.54
N PHE A 37 3.91 -17.86 -8.24
CA PHE A 37 3.54 -18.92 -7.31
C PHE A 37 4.58 -19.04 -6.21
N ALA A 38 4.14 -19.05 -4.95
CA ALA A 38 4.99 -19.22 -3.79
C ALA A 38 4.55 -20.44 -2.96
N ASP A 39 5.49 -21.03 -2.25
CA ASP A 39 5.19 -21.93 -1.14
C ASP A 39 4.74 -21.13 0.10
N THR A 40 4.39 -21.83 1.17
CA THR A 40 3.88 -21.25 2.42
C THR A 40 4.95 -20.99 3.48
N ASP A 41 6.22 -21.32 3.22
CA ASP A 41 7.30 -21.13 4.19
C ASP A 41 7.74 -19.67 4.28
N LEU A 42 7.43 -19.02 5.40
CA LEU A 42 7.82 -17.65 5.73
C LEU A 42 8.63 -17.57 7.05
N ALA A 43 9.37 -18.63 7.41
CA ALA A 43 10.09 -18.71 8.69
C ALA A 43 11.09 -17.55 8.89
N ASP A 44 11.80 -17.14 7.84
CA ASP A 44 12.71 -15.97 7.89
C ASP A 44 11.96 -14.67 8.10
N THR A 45 10.83 -14.51 7.43
CA THR A 45 9.94 -13.36 7.58
C THR A 45 9.33 -13.30 8.98
N GLU A 46 8.97 -14.44 9.56
CA GLU A 46 8.46 -14.54 10.93
C GLU A 46 9.48 -13.99 11.93
N ARG A 47 10.74 -14.42 11.86
CA ARG A 47 11.81 -13.91 12.74
C ARG A 47 12.01 -12.40 12.61
N GLN A 48 11.99 -11.87 11.39
CA GLN A 48 12.12 -10.44 11.14
C GLN A 48 10.93 -9.65 11.68
N LEU A 49 9.70 -10.15 11.51
CA LEU A 49 8.48 -9.54 12.03
C LEU A 49 8.48 -9.53 13.57
N ASP A 50 8.83 -10.64 14.20
CA ASP A 50 8.88 -10.77 15.66
C ASP A 50 9.89 -9.79 16.27
N GLN A 51 11.07 -9.65 15.66
CA GLN A 51 12.06 -8.66 16.09
C GLN A 51 11.50 -7.24 15.94
N TRP A 52 10.90 -6.88 14.81
CA TRP A 52 10.35 -5.57 14.54
C TRP A 52 9.21 -5.21 15.51
N LEU A 53 8.37 -6.20 15.87
CA LEU A 53 7.31 -6.06 16.88
C LEU A 53 7.91 -5.90 18.29
N ALA A 54 8.91 -6.70 18.66
CA ALA A 54 9.58 -6.62 19.96
C ALA A 54 10.25 -5.26 20.19
N GLU A 55 10.80 -4.64 19.14
CA GLU A 55 11.38 -3.30 19.17
C GLU A 55 10.31 -2.18 19.16
N GLY A 56 9.03 -2.50 19.11
CA GLY A 56 7.92 -1.57 19.08
C GLY A 56 7.90 -0.67 17.84
N ARG A 57 8.58 -1.05 16.75
CA ARG A 57 8.69 -0.23 15.54
C ARG A 57 7.38 -0.09 14.77
N HIS A 58 6.36 -0.88 15.11
CA HIS A 58 5.02 -0.82 14.53
C HIS A 58 4.17 0.36 15.07
N GLY A 59 4.60 1.03 16.15
CA GLY A 59 3.82 2.12 16.76
C GLY A 59 2.41 1.67 17.17
N ASP A 60 1.40 2.47 16.86
CA ASP A 60 0.00 2.20 17.22
C ASP A 60 -0.69 1.13 16.33
N MET A 61 0.03 0.51 15.41
CA MET A 61 -0.50 -0.54 14.52
C MET A 61 -0.62 -1.88 15.26
N ALA A 62 -1.39 -1.92 16.36
CA ALA A 62 -1.60 -3.13 17.17
C ALA A 62 -2.14 -4.32 16.35
N TRP A 63 -2.78 -4.05 15.20
CA TRP A 63 -3.25 -5.06 14.27
C TRP A 63 -2.11 -5.88 13.63
N MET A 64 -0.88 -5.37 13.63
CA MET A 64 0.29 -6.12 13.17
C MET A 64 0.59 -7.34 14.07
N ALA A 65 0.39 -7.21 15.37
CA ALA A 65 0.61 -8.28 16.35
C ALA A 65 -0.66 -9.12 16.62
N ARG A 66 -1.86 -8.57 16.37
CA ARG A 66 -3.16 -9.15 16.79
C ARG A 66 -3.37 -10.61 16.38
N HIS A 67 -2.92 -11.00 15.20
CA HIS A 67 -3.13 -12.33 14.66
C HIS A 67 -1.97 -13.31 14.94
N GLY A 68 -0.94 -12.85 15.65
CA GLY A 68 0.23 -13.65 15.99
C GLY A 68 0.84 -14.31 14.74
N ARG A 69 1.17 -15.58 14.86
CA ARG A 69 1.83 -16.36 13.80
C ARG A 69 1.00 -16.59 12.54
N LYS A 70 -0.33 -16.41 12.58
CA LYS A 70 -1.18 -16.55 11.38
C LYS A 70 -0.77 -15.62 10.25
N ARG A 71 -0.08 -14.49 10.56
CA ARG A 71 0.41 -13.55 9.56
C ARG A 71 1.52 -14.14 8.69
N THR A 72 2.34 -15.01 9.28
CA THR A 72 3.51 -15.61 8.63
C THR A 72 3.32 -17.09 8.35
N ARG A 73 2.15 -17.63 8.65
CA ARG A 73 1.80 -19.04 8.45
C ARG A 73 0.50 -19.14 7.67
N PRO A 74 0.61 -19.18 6.34
CA PRO A 74 -0.54 -19.26 5.45
C PRO A 74 -1.51 -20.39 5.76
N ASP A 75 -1.00 -21.57 6.14
CA ASP A 75 -1.76 -22.76 6.50
C ASP A 75 -2.49 -22.64 7.87
N GLU A 76 -1.97 -21.84 8.81
CA GLU A 76 -2.67 -21.50 10.06
C GLU A 76 -3.76 -20.43 9.83
N LEU A 77 -3.57 -19.54 8.82
CA LEU A 77 -4.57 -18.53 8.46
C LEU A 77 -5.72 -19.13 7.68
N VAL A 78 -5.42 -19.98 6.71
CA VAL A 78 -6.38 -20.71 5.88
C VAL A 78 -5.97 -22.19 5.91
N PRO A 79 -6.59 -23.01 6.76
CA PRO A 79 -6.25 -24.43 6.87
C PRO A 79 -6.30 -25.16 5.51
N GLY A 80 -5.29 -25.96 5.24
CA GLY A 80 -5.15 -26.69 3.99
C GLY A 80 -4.41 -25.94 2.89
N THR A 81 -3.98 -24.69 3.12
CA THR A 81 -3.17 -23.95 2.13
C THR A 81 -1.85 -24.66 1.84
N ARG A 82 -1.59 -24.97 0.57
CA ARG A 82 -0.36 -25.62 0.07
C ARG A 82 0.49 -24.67 -0.76
N SER A 83 -0.15 -23.74 -1.49
CA SER A 83 0.51 -22.74 -2.32
C SER A 83 -0.19 -21.41 -2.24
N VAL A 84 0.52 -20.35 -2.63
CA VAL A 84 -0.03 -19.00 -2.75
C VAL A 84 0.22 -18.50 -4.18
N ILE A 85 -0.86 -18.15 -4.88
CA ILE A 85 -0.80 -17.45 -6.16
C ILE A 85 -0.75 -15.96 -5.83
N VAL A 86 0.31 -15.29 -6.25
CA VAL A 86 0.53 -13.84 -5.99
C VAL A 86 0.44 -13.07 -7.28
N LEU A 87 -0.31 -11.97 -7.26
CA LEU A 87 -0.59 -11.16 -8.43
C LEU A 87 -0.21 -9.71 -8.19
N ARG A 88 0.22 -9.04 -9.26
CA ARG A 88 0.62 -7.63 -9.26
C ARG A 88 -0.24 -6.84 -10.22
N MET A 89 -0.71 -5.64 -9.79
CA MET A 89 -1.48 -4.70 -10.60
C MET A 89 -0.91 -3.29 -10.48
N ASP A 90 -0.43 -2.74 -11.61
CA ASP A 90 0.15 -1.40 -11.66
C ASP A 90 -0.93 -0.33 -11.40
N TYR A 91 -0.58 0.73 -10.63
CA TYR A 91 -1.56 1.75 -10.24
C TYR A 91 -1.18 3.18 -10.61
N LEU A 92 0.03 3.44 -11.11
CA LEU A 92 0.48 4.80 -11.39
C LEU A 92 -0.30 5.39 -12.57
N PRO A 93 -1.12 6.45 -12.39
CA PRO A 93 -1.82 7.09 -13.50
C PRO A 93 -0.85 7.92 -14.35
N ALA A 94 -1.08 7.94 -15.67
CA ALA A 94 -0.26 8.73 -16.60
C ALA A 94 -0.41 10.23 -16.37
N ASP A 95 -1.62 10.66 -16.01
CA ASP A 95 -1.96 12.08 -15.85
C ASP A 95 -1.78 12.62 -14.43
N ALA A 96 -1.28 11.78 -13.50
CA ALA A 96 -1.03 12.24 -12.13
C ALA A 96 0.16 13.20 -12.08
N THR A 97 0.02 14.27 -11.31
CA THR A 97 1.10 15.23 -11.08
C THR A 97 2.31 14.52 -10.45
N PRO A 98 3.53 14.64 -11.00
CA PRO A 98 4.72 14.03 -10.40
C PRO A 98 4.92 14.44 -8.95
N VAL A 99 5.35 13.50 -8.11
CA VAL A 99 5.56 13.73 -6.67
C VAL A 99 6.56 14.86 -6.44
N GLU A 100 7.65 14.88 -7.19
CA GLU A 100 8.70 15.89 -7.10
C GLU A 100 8.13 17.29 -7.36
N THR A 101 7.29 17.45 -8.38
CA THR A 101 6.61 18.72 -8.70
C THR A 101 5.71 19.18 -7.54
N LEU A 102 4.99 18.26 -6.88
CA LEU A 102 4.15 18.61 -5.73
C LEU A 102 4.97 19.04 -4.52
N LEU A 103 6.12 18.40 -4.31
CA LEU A 103 7.01 18.74 -3.18
C LEU A 103 7.65 20.13 -3.33
N GLU A 104 7.78 20.64 -4.56
CA GLU A 104 8.24 22.00 -4.85
C GLU A 104 7.14 23.05 -4.70
N GLN A 105 5.89 22.66 -4.50
CA GLN A 105 4.71 23.52 -4.40
C GLN A 105 4.06 23.40 -3.01
N PRO A 106 4.60 24.05 -1.97
CA PRO A 106 4.17 23.86 -0.59
C PRO A 106 2.72 24.27 -0.29
N GLU A 107 2.08 25.01 -1.20
CA GLU A 107 0.66 25.38 -1.13
C GLU A 107 -0.28 24.27 -1.61
N LYS A 108 0.26 23.26 -2.31
CA LYS A 108 -0.51 22.13 -2.82
C LYS A 108 -0.38 20.90 -1.93
N ALA A 109 -1.45 20.13 -1.86
CA ALA A 109 -1.47 18.89 -1.12
C ALA A 109 -0.71 17.77 -1.87
N CYS A 110 0.27 17.16 -1.22
CA CYS A 110 0.88 15.93 -1.69
C CYS A 110 0.18 14.72 -1.05
N ILE A 111 -0.53 13.95 -1.86
CA ILE A 111 -1.20 12.70 -1.49
C ILE A 111 -0.47 11.56 -2.19
N SER A 112 -0.19 10.49 -1.47
CA SER A 112 0.44 9.29 -2.05
C SER A 112 -0.35 8.78 -3.26
N ARG A 113 0.35 8.49 -4.36
CA ARG A 113 -0.23 8.19 -5.67
C ARG A 113 -1.22 7.04 -5.66
N TYR A 114 -1.05 6.07 -4.76
CA TYR A 114 -1.98 4.96 -4.62
C TYR A 114 -3.38 5.37 -4.14
N ALA A 115 -3.50 6.53 -3.52
CA ALA A 115 -4.72 6.98 -2.84
C ALA A 115 -5.51 8.08 -3.59
N ILE A 116 -4.97 8.62 -4.70
CA ILE A 116 -5.66 9.67 -5.47
C ILE A 116 -6.82 9.14 -6.32
N GLY A 117 -6.85 7.84 -6.60
CA GLY A 117 -7.91 7.15 -7.33
C GLY A 117 -8.95 6.50 -6.40
N ARG A 118 -9.64 5.51 -6.95
CA ARG A 118 -10.56 4.66 -6.20
C ARG A 118 -9.81 3.71 -5.27
N ASP A 119 -10.46 3.31 -4.18
CA ASP A 119 -9.94 2.32 -3.26
C ASP A 119 -9.75 0.96 -3.97
N TYR A 120 -8.50 0.53 -4.05
CA TYR A 120 -8.06 -0.65 -4.78
C TYR A 120 -8.54 -1.97 -4.20
N HIS A 121 -8.85 -2.03 -2.90
CA HIS A 121 -9.24 -3.27 -2.23
C HIS A 121 -10.39 -3.98 -2.92
N LYS A 122 -11.40 -3.23 -3.36
CA LYS A 122 -12.60 -3.80 -4.01
C LYS A 122 -12.30 -4.30 -5.41
N THR A 123 -11.54 -3.50 -6.16
CA THR A 123 -11.15 -3.79 -7.55
C THR A 123 -10.30 -5.06 -7.61
N LEU A 124 -9.23 -5.13 -6.80
CA LEU A 124 -8.36 -6.30 -6.76
C LEU A 124 -9.11 -7.54 -6.28
N ARG A 125 -9.84 -7.43 -5.15
CA ARG A 125 -10.57 -8.57 -4.59
C ARG A 125 -11.58 -9.16 -5.57
N ASN A 126 -12.29 -8.33 -6.33
CA ASN A 126 -13.24 -8.81 -7.33
C ASN A 126 -12.54 -9.53 -8.47
N ARG A 127 -11.37 -9.04 -8.92
CA ARG A 127 -10.59 -9.68 -9.98
C ARG A 127 -9.94 -10.98 -9.53
N LEU A 128 -9.43 -11.04 -8.30
CA LEU A 128 -8.93 -12.27 -7.70
C LEU A 128 -10.01 -13.35 -7.61
N LYS A 129 -11.24 -12.98 -7.22
CA LYS A 129 -12.38 -13.91 -7.22
C LYS A 129 -12.70 -14.43 -8.62
N LYS A 130 -12.75 -13.55 -9.62
CA LYS A 130 -12.97 -13.96 -11.00
C LYS A 130 -11.87 -14.91 -11.50
N LEU A 131 -10.63 -14.70 -11.08
CA LEU A 131 -9.54 -15.62 -11.40
C LEU A 131 -9.75 -16.99 -10.74
N ALA A 132 -10.13 -17.02 -9.47
CA ALA A 132 -10.44 -18.26 -8.76
C ALA A 132 -11.62 -19.01 -9.41
N GLU A 133 -12.67 -18.29 -9.83
CA GLU A 133 -13.81 -18.85 -10.58
C GLU A 133 -13.39 -19.45 -11.94
N LYS A 134 -12.45 -18.82 -12.66
CA LYS A 134 -11.87 -19.38 -13.89
C LYS A 134 -11.09 -20.68 -13.61
N ILE A 135 -10.31 -20.71 -12.53
CA ILE A 135 -9.58 -21.92 -12.11
C ILE A 135 -10.59 -23.03 -11.76
N GLU A 136 -11.60 -22.75 -10.95
CA GLU A 136 -12.64 -23.70 -10.56
C GLU A 136 -13.40 -24.25 -11.78
N SER A 137 -13.68 -23.43 -12.78
CA SER A 137 -14.34 -23.86 -14.03
C SER A 137 -13.48 -24.82 -14.83
N GLU A 138 -12.16 -24.75 -14.69
CA GLU A 138 -11.22 -25.59 -15.43
C GLU A 138 -10.94 -26.94 -14.76
N ILE A 139 -10.76 -26.93 -13.43
CA ILE A 139 -10.29 -28.10 -12.68
C ILE A 139 -11.35 -28.72 -11.75
N GLY A 140 -12.52 -28.07 -11.60
CA GLY A 140 -13.51 -28.40 -10.58
C GLY A 140 -13.26 -27.71 -9.26
N GLU A 141 -14.04 -28.07 -8.23
CA GLU A 141 -14.00 -27.48 -6.90
C GLU A 141 -12.60 -27.63 -6.26
N PHE A 142 -12.10 -26.54 -5.67
CA PHE A 142 -10.85 -26.49 -4.92
C PHE A 142 -10.95 -25.49 -3.74
N GLY A 143 -10.11 -25.67 -2.71
CA GLY A 143 -10.07 -24.78 -1.58
C GLY A 143 -9.29 -23.49 -1.89
N TYR A 144 -9.92 -22.32 -1.72
CA TYR A 144 -9.20 -21.06 -1.87
C TYR A 144 -9.74 -19.93 -0.99
N ARG A 145 -8.88 -18.92 -0.78
CA ARG A 145 -9.26 -17.63 -0.19
C ARG A 145 -8.44 -16.50 -0.79
N VAL A 146 -9.12 -15.41 -1.17
CA VAL A 146 -8.48 -14.24 -1.78
C VAL A 146 -8.18 -13.17 -0.73
N PHE A 147 -7.03 -12.50 -0.88
CA PHE A 147 -6.59 -11.42 -0.02
C PHE A 147 -6.04 -10.25 -0.84
N THR A 148 -6.09 -9.07 -0.24
CA THR A 148 -5.38 -7.87 -0.65
C THR A 148 -5.31 -6.92 0.55
N ASP A 149 -4.12 -6.52 0.98
CA ASP A 149 -3.75 -5.56 2.02
C ASP A 149 -4.42 -5.77 3.41
N SER A 150 -5.74 -5.70 3.50
CA SER A 150 -6.48 -5.62 4.78
C SER A 150 -6.50 -6.89 5.64
N ALA A 151 -5.80 -7.95 5.24
CA ALA A 151 -5.71 -9.23 5.94
C ALA A 151 -4.35 -9.42 6.65
N PRO A 152 -4.24 -10.39 7.59
CA PRO A 152 -2.96 -10.71 8.21
C PRO A 152 -2.09 -11.56 7.25
N VAL A 153 -1.69 -10.99 6.13
CA VAL A 153 -0.89 -11.60 5.06
C VAL A 153 0.44 -10.85 4.92
N MET A 154 1.50 -11.57 4.63
CA MET A 154 2.82 -11.01 4.32
C MET A 154 2.98 -10.90 2.80
N GLU A 155 2.22 -10.00 2.18
CA GLU A 155 2.13 -9.83 0.72
C GLU A 155 3.49 -9.67 0.05
N LYS A 156 4.31 -8.71 0.52
CA LYS A 156 5.62 -8.41 -0.10
C LYS A 156 6.61 -9.60 -0.01
N PRO A 157 6.78 -10.29 1.13
CA PRO A 157 7.55 -11.52 1.20
C PRO A 157 7.05 -12.63 0.29
N LEU A 158 5.74 -12.86 0.24
CA LEU A 158 5.15 -13.84 -0.68
C LEU A 158 5.40 -13.48 -2.14
N ALA A 159 5.23 -12.20 -2.50
CA ALA A 159 5.49 -11.72 -3.84
C ALA A 159 6.98 -11.83 -4.25
N ALA A 160 7.90 -11.61 -3.31
CA ALA A 160 9.32 -11.83 -3.54
C ALA A 160 9.64 -13.32 -3.76
N LYS A 161 9.04 -14.22 -2.96
CA LYS A 161 9.16 -15.67 -3.15
C LYS A 161 8.56 -16.15 -4.46
N ALA A 162 7.44 -15.56 -4.87
CA ALA A 162 6.76 -15.85 -6.13
C ALA A 162 7.47 -15.26 -7.37
N GLY A 163 8.66 -14.69 -7.22
CA GLY A 163 9.44 -14.15 -8.35
C GLY A 163 8.89 -12.87 -8.96
N LEU A 164 7.97 -12.14 -8.28
CA LEU A 164 7.44 -10.87 -8.78
C LEU A 164 8.47 -9.73 -8.68
N GLY A 165 9.50 -9.89 -7.86
CA GLY A 165 10.53 -8.90 -7.65
C GLY A 165 11.34 -9.19 -6.40
N TRP A 166 11.97 -8.15 -5.83
CA TRP A 166 12.72 -8.24 -4.57
C TRP A 166 12.29 -7.13 -3.61
N ILE A 167 12.45 -7.34 -2.32
CA ILE A 167 12.22 -6.29 -1.33
C ILE A 167 13.40 -5.31 -1.37
N GLY A 168 13.13 -4.05 -1.70
CA GLY A 168 14.15 -3.00 -1.75
C GLY A 168 14.54 -2.49 -0.35
N LYS A 169 15.62 -1.69 -0.27
CA LYS A 169 16.10 -1.10 0.99
C LYS A 169 15.06 -0.22 1.69
N HIS A 170 14.06 0.29 0.96
CA HIS A 170 12.90 1.03 1.50
C HIS A 170 11.74 0.13 1.93
N THR A 171 11.92 -1.17 1.96
CA THR A 171 10.93 -2.20 2.37
C THR A 171 9.71 -2.37 1.44
N ASN A 172 9.66 -1.71 0.30
CA ASN A 172 8.67 -2.02 -0.74
C ASN A 172 9.21 -3.07 -1.72
N LEU A 173 8.29 -3.78 -2.37
CA LEU A 173 8.65 -4.68 -3.46
C LEU A 173 9.06 -3.86 -4.70
N LEU A 174 10.16 -4.26 -5.33
CA LEU A 174 10.68 -3.68 -6.56
C LEU A 174 10.64 -4.72 -7.68
N ASN A 175 10.21 -4.29 -8.84
CA ASN A 175 10.27 -5.09 -10.06
C ASN A 175 11.23 -4.46 -11.07
N ARG A 176 12.04 -5.28 -11.73
CA ARG A 176 13.07 -4.82 -12.66
C ARG A 176 12.51 -4.05 -13.87
N ARG A 177 11.29 -4.36 -14.29
CA ARG A 177 10.65 -3.81 -15.50
C ARG A 177 9.53 -2.82 -15.22
N ASN A 178 9.04 -2.74 -13.96
CA ASN A 178 7.84 -1.99 -13.60
C ASN A 178 8.01 -1.12 -12.34
N GLY A 179 9.22 -1.04 -11.76
CA GLY A 179 9.45 -0.24 -10.56
C GLY A 179 8.71 -0.80 -9.34
N SER A 180 7.98 0.05 -8.60
CA SER A 180 7.27 -0.32 -7.36
C SER A 180 5.86 0.27 -7.25
N TRP A 181 5.32 0.90 -8.30
CA TRP A 181 4.02 1.54 -8.29
C TRP A 181 2.90 0.55 -8.63
N PHE A 182 2.72 -0.46 -7.77
CA PHE A 182 1.74 -1.52 -7.97
C PHE A 182 1.16 -2.03 -6.65
N PHE A 183 -0.05 -2.56 -6.73
CA PHE A 183 -0.71 -3.31 -5.67
C PHE A 183 -0.41 -4.80 -5.79
N LEU A 184 -0.59 -5.50 -4.68
CA LEU A 184 -0.48 -6.95 -4.59
C LEU A 184 -1.83 -7.56 -4.22
N GLY A 185 -2.02 -8.81 -4.62
CA GLY A 185 -3.15 -9.61 -4.19
C GLY A 185 -2.79 -11.09 -4.22
N GLU A 186 -3.41 -11.87 -3.36
CA GLU A 186 -3.08 -13.27 -3.16
C GLU A 186 -4.32 -14.16 -3.23
N ILE A 187 -4.11 -15.37 -3.76
CA ILE A 187 -5.03 -16.50 -3.64
C ILE A 187 -4.30 -17.60 -2.88
N TYR A 188 -4.71 -17.83 -1.64
CA TYR A 188 -4.28 -18.99 -0.86
C TYR A 188 -5.08 -20.19 -1.34
N THR A 189 -4.42 -21.31 -1.64
CA THR A 189 -5.07 -22.47 -2.22
C THR A 189 -4.51 -23.80 -1.70
N ASP A 190 -5.36 -24.82 -1.70
CA ASP A 190 -4.99 -26.21 -1.42
C ASP A 190 -4.36 -26.91 -2.63
N LEU A 191 -4.36 -26.26 -3.80
CA LEU A 191 -3.62 -26.74 -4.97
C LEU A 191 -2.11 -26.67 -4.69
N GLU A 192 -1.37 -27.65 -5.16
CA GLU A 192 0.07 -27.70 -5.04
C GLU A 192 0.72 -27.26 -6.35
N PHE A 193 1.48 -26.17 -6.28
CA PHE A 193 2.27 -25.63 -7.38
C PHE A 193 3.75 -25.61 -7.02
N GLU A 194 4.61 -25.98 -7.96
CA GLU A 194 6.04 -25.72 -7.84
C GLU A 194 6.27 -24.20 -7.74
N PRO A 195 6.96 -23.70 -6.69
CA PRO A 195 7.20 -22.27 -6.53
C PRO A 195 8.02 -21.68 -7.69
N ASP A 196 7.73 -20.45 -8.06
CA ASP A 196 8.56 -19.70 -9.00
C ASP A 196 9.88 -19.29 -8.34
N ARG A 197 10.92 -19.06 -9.16
CA ARG A 197 12.24 -18.68 -8.65
C ARG A 197 12.26 -17.24 -8.17
N PRO A 198 12.69 -16.96 -6.93
CA PRO A 198 12.88 -15.60 -6.46
C PRO A 198 13.86 -14.80 -7.33
N VAL A 199 13.61 -13.50 -7.42
CA VAL A 199 14.50 -12.55 -8.11
C VAL A 199 15.59 -12.08 -7.14
N ALA A 200 16.83 -12.01 -7.62
CA ALA A 200 17.95 -11.47 -6.83
C ALA A 200 17.74 -9.99 -6.50
N ASP A 201 18.30 -9.54 -5.37
CA ASP A 201 18.33 -8.12 -5.02
C ASP A 201 19.25 -7.32 -5.97
N HIS A 202 18.71 -6.21 -6.45
CA HIS A 202 19.44 -5.28 -7.34
C HIS A 202 19.61 -3.88 -6.73
N CYS A 203 19.45 -3.69 -5.43
CA CYS A 203 19.70 -2.41 -4.76
C CYS A 203 21.19 -2.05 -4.69
N GLY A 204 22.09 -3.04 -4.65
CA GLY A 204 23.54 -2.84 -4.64
C GLY A 204 24.00 -1.81 -3.59
N SER A 205 24.88 -0.89 -3.98
CA SER A 205 25.38 0.18 -3.10
C SER A 205 24.44 1.41 -3.00
N CYS A 206 23.35 1.46 -3.77
CA CYS A 206 22.43 2.61 -3.79
C CYS A 206 21.79 2.86 -2.41
N ARG A 207 21.75 4.15 -2.01
CA ARG A 207 21.16 4.61 -0.74
C ARG A 207 20.09 5.69 -0.92
N LYS A 208 19.70 6.05 -2.14
CA LYS A 208 18.85 7.20 -2.42
C LYS A 208 17.56 7.24 -1.59
N CYS A 209 16.88 6.10 -1.43
CA CYS A 209 15.66 6.03 -0.62
C CYS A 209 15.90 6.24 0.89
N ILE A 210 17.07 5.90 1.40
CA ILE A 210 17.46 6.13 2.79
C ILE A 210 17.76 7.63 2.99
N ASP A 211 18.54 8.20 2.08
CA ASP A 211 19.04 9.57 2.19
C ASP A 211 17.93 10.61 1.96
N VAL A 212 16.94 10.33 1.10
CA VAL A 212 15.80 11.24 0.85
C VAL A 212 14.75 11.24 1.94
N CYS A 213 14.70 10.22 2.81
CA CYS A 213 13.64 10.08 3.80
C CYS A 213 13.62 11.25 4.80
N PRO A 214 12.62 12.16 4.77
CA PRO A 214 12.68 13.42 5.52
C PRO A 214 12.72 13.19 7.04
N THR A 215 12.16 12.10 7.52
CA THR A 215 12.08 11.73 8.93
C THR A 215 13.06 10.62 9.31
N GLN A 216 13.91 10.19 8.37
CA GLN A 216 14.87 9.09 8.56
C GLN A 216 14.20 7.81 9.10
N ALA A 217 13.03 7.50 8.58
CA ALA A 217 12.26 6.33 8.98
C ALA A 217 12.92 5.00 8.51
N ILE A 218 13.67 5.03 7.40
CA ILE A 218 14.48 3.90 6.94
C ILE A 218 15.80 3.94 7.70
N THR A 219 15.86 3.24 8.82
CA THR A 219 16.95 3.32 9.80
C THR A 219 18.23 2.60 9.34
N ALA A 220 18.06 1.60 8.47
CA ALA A 220 19.12 0.86 7.80
C ALA A 220 18.54 0.21 6.54
N PRO A 221 19.37 -0.29 5.60
CA PRO A 221 18.86 -1.09 4.48
C PRO A 221 17.89 -2.17 4.97
N TYR A 222 16.70 -2.22 4.37
CA TYR A 222 15.62 -3.20 4.66
C TYR A 222 14.99 -3.06 6.06
N GLN A 223 15.27 -1.97 6.79
CA GLN A 223 14.74 -1.74 8.12
C GLN A 223 13.98 -0.40 8.19
N LEU A 224 12.72 -0.48 8.60
CA LEU A 224 11.82 0.66 8.74
C LEU A 224 11.34 0.79 10.19
N ASP A 225 11.47 1.98 10.78
CA ASP A 225 10.74 2.37 11.99
C ASP A 225 9.46 3.10 11.58
N ALA A 226 8.31 2.43 11.66
CA ALA A 226 7.04 3.01 11.25
C ALA A 226 6.68 4.27 12.05
N ARG A 227 7.08 4.36 13.32
CA ARG A 227 6.81 5.53 14.20
C ARG A 227 7.37 6.85 13.63
N ARG A 228 8.34 6.76 12.74
CA ARG A 228 8.98 7.89 12.06
C ARG A 228 8.46 8.07 10.62
N CYS A 229 7.83 7.05 10.03
CA CYS A 229 7.38 7.09 8.64
C CYS A 229 6.20 8.05 8.45
N ILE A 230 6.31 8.99 7.51
CA ILE A 230 5.23 9.96 7.21
C ILE A 230 3.94 9.24 6.81
N SER A 231 4.04 8.11 6.10
CA SER A 231 2.86 7.30 5.77
C SER A 231 2.13 6.82 7.04
N TYR A 232 2.88 6.31 8.04
CA TYR A 232 2.30 5.97 9.34
C TYR A 232 1.73 7.20 10.07
N LEU A 233 2.49 8.29 10.13
CA LEU A 233 2.10 9.51 10.86
C LEU A 233 0.81 10.14 10.32
N THR A 234 0.58 10.05 9.01
CA THR A 234 -0.58 10.65 8.34
C THR A 234 -1.77 9.71 8.19
N ILE A 235 -1.56 8.38 8.22
CA ILE A 235 -2.60 7.38 7.98
C ILE A 235 -2.95 6.58 9.23
N GLU A 236 -1.97 6.02 9.93
CA GLU A 236 -2.20 5.05 11.00
C GLU A 236 -2.26 5.69 12.39
N LEU A 237 -1.40 6.66 12.67
CA LEU A 237 -1.35 7.37 13.93
C LEU A 237 -2.69 8.07 14.20
N LYS A 238 -3.34 7.73 15.32
CA LYS A 238 -4.64 8.30 15.69
C LYS A 238 -4.52 9.62 16.45
N GLY A 239 -3.47 9.77 17.24
CA GLY A 239 -3.21 10.93 18.10
C GLY A 239 -2.49 12.09 17.40
N SER A 240 -1.86 12.91 18.25
CA SER A 240 -1.05 14.06 17.82
C SER A 240 0.18 13.60 17.06
N ILE A 241 0.48 14.27 15.94
CA ILE A 241 1.76 14.10 15.24
C ILE A 241 2.86 14.74 16.09
N PRO A 242 3.93 13.99 16.45
CA PRO A 242 5.01 14.55 17.26
C PRO A 242 5.64 15.79 16.60
N VAL A 243 5.84 16.85 17.37
CA VAL A 243 6.29 18.16 16.88
C VAL A 243 7.57 18.06 16.04
N GLN A 244 8.50 17.18 16.44
CA GLN A 244 9.77 16.98 15.74
C GLN A 244 9.65 16.49 14.30
N PHE A 245 8.50 15.95 13.91
CA PHE A 245 8.30 15.46 12.54
C PHE A 245 7.47 16.41 11.66
N ARG A 246 6.76 17.39 12.27
CA ARG A 246 5.79 18.21 11.55
C ARG A 246 6.42 19.04 10.43
N GLU A 247 7.61 19.59 10.66
CA GLU A 247 8.34 20.34 9.63
C GLU A 247 8.77 19.41 8.47
N ALA A 248 9.34 18.26 8.79
CA ALA A 248 9.79 17.28 7.81
C ALA A 248 8.64 16.66 6.97
N ILE A 249 7.41 16.70 7.47
CA ILE A 249 6.22 16.25 6.71
C ILE A 249 5.98 17.16 5.50
N GLY A 250 6.27 18.44 5.61
CA GLY A 250 6.02 19.39 4.50
C GLY A 250 4.53 19.43 4.15
N ASN A 251 4.23 19.32 2.86
CA ASN A 251 2.87 19.31 2.31
C ASN A 251 2.27 17.90 2.11
N ARG A 252 2.89 16.85 2.67
CA ARG A 252 2.42 15.46 2.58
C ARG A 252 1.27 15.23 3.56
N ILE A 253 0.05 15.29 3.06
CA ILE A 253 -1.15 15.20 3.90
C ILE A 253 -1.74 13.80 4.04
N TYR A 254 -1.34 12.86 3.16
CA TYR A 254 -1.78 11.47 3.21
C TYR A 254 -0.75 10.55 2.54
N GLY A 255 -0.08 9.72 3.32
CA GLY A 255 1.00 8.87 2.81
C GLY A 255 2.26 9.65 2.47
N CYS A 256 3.22 8.97 1.87
CA CYS A 256 4.50 9.52 1.43
C CYS A 256 5.11 8.60 0.38
N ASP A 257 5.52 9.18 -0.74
CA ASP A 257 6.08 8.44 -1.86
C ASP A 257 7.58 8.74 -2.10
N ASP A 258 8.23 9.54 -1.26
CA ASP A 258 9.61 10.01 -1.47
C ASP A 258 10.59 8.87 -1.78
N CYS A 259 10.54 7.80 -0.99
CA CYS A 259 11.44 6.66 -1.16
C CYS A 259 11.17 5.88 -2.46
N GLN A 260 9.94 5.93 -3.00
CA GLN A 260 9.59 5.35 -4.29
C GLN A 260 9.99 6.30 -5.43
N ALA A 261 9.63 7.59 -5.33
CA ALA A 261 9.91 8.61 -6.36
C ALA A 261 11.40 8.69 -6.69
N VAL A 262 12.29 8.69 -5.67
CA VAL A 262 13.74 8.76 -5.88
C VAL A 262 14.37 7.45 -6.36
N CYS A 263 13.64 6.34 -6.31
CA CYS A 263 14.20 5.03 -6.62
C CYS A 263 14.53 4.89 -8.11
N PRO A 264 15.79 4.59 -8.48
CA PRO A 264 16.19 4.49 -9.89
C PRO A 264 15.42 3.42 -10.67
N TRP A 265 14.86 2.41 -10.00
CA TRP A 265 14.07 1.38 -10.63
C TRP A 265 12.70 1.88 -11.09
N ASN A 266 12.18 2.97 -10.51
CA ASN A 266 10.90 3.56 -10.90
C ASN A 266 10.93 4.32 -12.23
N ARG A 267 12.11 4.53 -12.83
CA ARG A 267 12.22 4.95 -14.24
C ARG A 267 11.62 3.93 -15.22
N TYR A 268 11.47 2.69 -14.80
CA TYR A 268 10.84 1.62 -15.58
C TYR A 268 9.39 1.40 -15.22
N ALA A 269 8.82 2.20 -14.32
CA ALA A 269 7.41 2.11 -13.97
C ALA A 269 6.52 2.25 -15.20
N GLN A 270 5.46 1.46 -15.22
CA GLN A 270 4.46 1.51 -16.28
C GLN A 270 3.22 2.22 -15.76
N PHE A 271 2.59 2.97 -16.65
CA PHE A 271 1.32 3.61 -16.32
C PHE A 271 0.18 2.59 -16.35
N THR A 272 -0.76 2.78 -15.42
CA THR A 272 -1.95 1.93 -15.37
C THR A 272 -2.95 2.29 -16.46
N GLY A 273 -3.55 1.26 -17.05
CA GLY A 273 -4.74 1.40 -17.90
C GLY A 273 -6.06 1.28 -17.13
N GLU A 274 -6.00 1.23 -15.78
CA GLU A 274 -7.17 1.01 -14.94
C GLU A 274 -7.86 2.34 -14.62
N ASP A 275 -9.10 2.50 -15.09
CA ASP A 275 -9.89 3.73 -14.87
C ASP A 275 -10.15 4.02 -13.39
N ASP A 276 -10.28 2.97 -12.57
CA ASP A 276 -10.49 3.11 -11.12
C ASP A 276 -9.30 3.79 -10.42
N PHE A 277 -8.11 3.76 -10.98
CA PHE A 277 -6.90 4.35 -10.38
C PHE A 277 -6.58 5.75 -10.89
N GLN A 278 -7.35 6.29 -11.85
CA GLN A 278 -7.16 7.66 -12.31
C GLN A 278 -7.48 8.68 -11.20
N PRO A 279 -6.81 9.87 -11.21
CA PRO A 279 -7.03 10.91 -10.21
C PRO A 279 -8.49 11.33 -10.10
N ARG A 280 -8.97 11.53 -8.86
CA ARG A 280 -10.37 11.87 -8.58
C ARG A 280 -10.50 13.15 -7.76
N ARG A 281 -11.42 14.04 -8.20
CA ARG A 281 -12.04 15.07 -7.35
C ARG A 281 -11.04 15.92 -6.55
N ASP A 282 -10.14 16.62 -7.17
CA ASP A 282 -9.17 17.52 -6.49
C ASP A 282 -8.17 16.81 -5.54
N LEU A 283 -8.10 15.48 -5.58
CA LEU A 283 -7.16 14.71 -4.77
C LEU A 283 -5.74 14.67 -5.35
N ASP A 284 -5.57 15.16 -6.59
CA ASP A 284 -4.25 15.39 -7.18
C ASP A 284 -3.97 16.88 -7.28
N ALA A 285 -2.96 17.38 -6.60
CA ALA A 285 -2.51 18.76 -6.59
C ALA A 285 -3.53 19.81 -6.07
N GLY A 286 -4.52 19.44 -5.26
CA GLY A 286 -5.46 20.36 -4.64
C GLY A 286 -4.78 21.38 -3.72
N LEU A 287 -5.28 22.63 -3.65
CA LEU A 287 -4.75 23.63 -2.74
C LEU A 287 -5.04 23.26 -1.27
N LEU A 288 -4.04 23.37 -0.41
CA LEU A 288 -4.19 23.05 1.02
C LEU A 288 -5.28 23.88 1.69
N VAL A 289 -5.41 25.18 1.33
CA VAL A 289 -6.44 26.07 1.87
C VAL A 289 -7.85 25.62 1.50
N ASP A 290 -8.06 25.18 0.25
CA ASP A 290 -9.36 24.73 -0.24
C ASP A 290 -9.76 23.40 0.43
N LEU A 291 -8.83 22.45 0.50
CA LEU A 291 -9.04 21.16 1.16
C LEU A 291 -9.30 21.32 2.67
N PHE A 292 -8.62 22.28 3.31
CA PHE A 292 -8.82 22.59 4.72
C PHE A 292 -10.15 23.31 4.98
N GLY A 293 -10.70 23.99 3.97
CA GLY A 293 -12.03 24.62 4.00
C GLY A 293 -13.19 23.63 3.98
N TRP A 294 -12.99 22.37 3.60
CA TRP A 294 -14.06 21.37 3.58
C TRP A 294 -14.68 21.19 4.98
N ASP A 295 -16.02 21.08 5.03
CA ASP A 295 -16.72 20.53 6.17
C ASP A 295 -16.72 19.00 6.14
N GLU A 296 -17.24 18.36 7.18
CA GLU A 296 -17.28 16.90 7.26
C GLU A 296 -18.13 16.29 6.15
N THR A 297 -19.24 16.92 5.78
CA THR A 297 -20.13 16.46 4.70
C THR A 297 -19.41 16.47 3.37
N THR A 298 -18.71 17.55 3.06
CA THR A 298 -17.89 17.68 1.86
C THR A 298 -16.75 16.67 1.83
N PHE A 299 -16.05 16.49 2.97
CA PHE A 299 -15.01 15.47 3.09
C PHE A 299 -15.56 14.08 2.78
N LEU A 300 -16.68 13.69 3.38
CA LEU A 300 -17.30 12.40 3.16
C LEU A 300 -17.75 12.20 1.70
N GLN A 301 -18.26 13.23 1.04
CA GLN A 301 -18.67 13.18 -0.36
C GLN A 301 -17.47 13.10 -1.31
N ARG A 302 -16.44 13.95 -1.08
CA ARG A 302 -15.25 14.02 -1.94
C ARG A 302 -14.35 12.80 -1.81
N THR A 303 -14.29 12.17 -0.64
CA THR A 303 -13.47 10.98 -0.38
C THR A 303 -14.24 9.66 -0.52
N GLU A 304 -15.49 9.68 -0.96
CA GLU A 304 -16.28 8.47 -1.15
C GLU A 304 -15.60 7.51 -2.13
N GLY A 305 -15.44 6.25 -1.68
CA GLY A 305 -14.79 5.19 -2.46
C GLY A 305 -13.29 5.40 -2.68
N THR A 306 -12.63 6.21 -1.86
CA THR A 306 -11.16 6.36 -1.83
C THR A 306 -10.58 5.81 -0.53
N ALA A 307 -9.29 5.47 -0.54
CA ALA A 307 -8.57 5.02 0.66
C ALA A 307 -8.47 6.12 1.73
N ILE A 308 -8.58 7.40 1.35
CA ILE A 308 -8.45 8.55 2.25
C ILE A 308 -9.57 8.58 3.29
N ARG A 309 -10.78 8.16 2.92
CA ARG A 309 -11.96 8.21 3.80
C ARG A 309 -11.74 7.52 5.16
N ARG A 310 -10.88 6.50 5.21
CA ARG A 310 -10.61 5.71 6.44
C ARG A 310 -9.96 6.49 7.58
N ILE A 311 -9.28 7.60 7.28
CA ILE A 311 -8.66 8.39 8.36
C ILE A 311 -9.68 9.25 9.12
N GLY A 312 -10.85 9.53 8.52
CA GLY A 312 -11.87 10.40 9.09
C GLY A 312 -11.51 11.88 9.00
N PHE A 313 -12.53 12.73 9.18
CA PHE A 313 -12.43 14.18 8.99
C PHE A 313 -11.46 14.84 9.98
N GLU A 314 -11.44 14.41 11.23
CA GLU A 314 -10.56 14.98 12.25
C GLU A 314 -9.07 14.84 11.90
N ARG A 315 -8.64 13.63 11.48
CA ARG A 315 -7.25 13.39 11.09
C ARG A 315 -6.92 14.03 9.74
N TRP A 316 -7.88 14.14 8.84
CA TRP A 316 -7.75 14.92 7.61
C TRP A 316 -7.38 16.38 7.92
N LEU A 317 -8.15 17.05 8.79
CA LEU A 317 -7.84 18.42 9.24
C LEU A 317 -6.51 18.50 9.99
N ARG A 318 -6.18 17.52 10.84
CA ARG A 318 -4.89 17.44 11.52
C ARG A 318 -3.74 17.47 10.52
N ASN A 319 -3.79 16.64 9.50
CA ASN A 319 -2.73 16.53 8.49
C ASN A 319 -2.62 17.80 7.65
N LEU A 320 -3.76 18.37 7.24
CA LEU A 320 -3.80 19.63 6.50
C LEU A 320 -3.27 20.81 7.32
N ALA A 321 -3.55 20.85 8.63
CA ALA A 321 -2.98 21.88 9.49
C ALA A 321 -1.44 21.81 9.54
N VAL A 322 -0.86 20.60 9.51
CA VAL A 322 0.61 20.45 9.39
C VAL A 322 1.09 20.95 8.04
N GLY A 323 0.42 20.57 6.96
CA GLY A 323 0.75 21.05 5.61
C GLY A 323 0.71 22.59 5.52
N LEU A 324 -0.37 23.20 6.02
CA LEU A 324 -0.51 24.65 6.06
C LEU A 324 0.55 25.33 6.91
N GLY A 325 0.96 24.73 8.05
CA GLY A 325 2.05 25.27 8.89
C GLY A 325 3.44 25.20 8.23
N ASN A 326 3.57 24.43 7.15
CA ASN A 326 4.78 24.34 6.31
C ASN A 326 4.64 25.11 4.98
N ALA A 327 3.45 25.61 4.65
CA ALA A 327 3.22 26.42 3.46
C ALA A 327 3.84 27.82 3.60
N GLN A 328 3.97 28.50 2.49
CA GLN A 328 4.39 29.90 2.50
C GLN A 328 3.36 30.77 3.26
N THR A 329 3.84 31.71 4.10
CA THR A 329 2.96 32.63 4.82
C THR A 329 2.18 33.50 3.86
N SER A 330 0.85 33.47 3.93
CA SER A 330 -0.05 34.34 3.17
C SER A 330 -1.31 34.67 3.97
N PRO A 331 -2.05 35.73 3.62
CA PRO A 331 -3.32 36.06 4.27
C PRO A 331 -4.32 34.90 4.23
N GLU A 332 -4.38 34.18 3.12
CA GLU A 332 -5.29 33.04 2.90
C GLU A 332 -4.97 31.88 3.84
N VAL A 333 -3.68 31.52 4.00
CA VAL A 333 -3.22 30.49 4.92
C VAL A 333 -3.56 30.87 6.36
N ILE A 334 -3.25 32.11 6.77
CA ILE A 334 -3.55 32.60 8.12
C ILE A 334 -5.05 32.59 8.39
N SER A 335 -5.86 33.09 7.45
CA SER A 335 -7.32 33.13 7.57
C SER A 335 -7.91 31.72 7.70
N ALA A 336 -7.45 30.77 6.88
CA ALA A 336 -7.90 29.38 6.93
C ALA A 336 -7.60 28.73 8.29
N LEU A 337 -6.37 28.92 8.81
CA LEU A 337 -5.98 28.43 10.13
C LEU A 337 -6.79 29.08 11.26
N GLN A 338 -6.97 30.40 11.22
CA GLN A 338 -7.74 31.15 12.23
C GLN A 338 -9.20 30.69 12.29
N ALA A 339 -9.82 30.40 11.15
CA ALA A 339 -11.21 29.90 11.07
C ALA A 339 -11.40 28.60 11.85
N ARG A 340 -10.35 27.82 12.06
CA ARG A 340 -10.40 26.55 12.81
C ARG A 340 -9.74 26.59 14.18
N ARG A 341 -9.31 27.77 14.66
CA ARG A 341 -8.69 27.93 15.98
C ARG A 341 -9.60 27.47 17.12
N GLY A 342 -10.93 27.62 16.97
CA GLY A 342 -11.96 27.18 17.92
C GLY A 342 -12.60 25.83 17.60
N HIS A 343 -11.97 24.99 16.75
CA HIS A 343 -12.57 23.71 16.35
C HIS A 343 -12.89 22.81 17.55
N PRO A 344 -14.01 22.05 17.56
CA PRO A 344 -14.39 21.17 18.70
C PRO A 344 -13.31 20.17 19.09
N SER A 345 -12.60 19.58 18.12
CA SER A 345 -11.52 18.62 18.38
C SER A 345 -10.27 19.31 18.94
N ALA A 346 -9.80 18.81 20.08
CA ALA A 346 -8.53 19.24 20.69
C ALA A 346 -7.34 18.91 19.79
N LEU A 347 -7.41 17.77 19.05
CA LEU A 347 -6.38 17.35 18.11
C LEU A 347 -6.22 18.39 16.99
N VAL A 348 -7.31 18.86 16.42
CA VAL A 348 -7.28 19.89 15.37
C VAL A 348 -6.76 21.21 15.91
N ARG A 349 -7.28 21.67 17.08
CA ARG A 349 -6.82 22.94 17.71
C ARG A 349 -5.32 22.94 18.00
N GLU A 350 -4.77 21.84 18.48
CA GLU A 350 -3.34 21.71 18.78
C GLU A 350 -2.48 21.90 17.51
N HIS A 351 -2.86 21.25 16.40
CA HIS A 351 -2.11 21.34 15.14
C HIS A 351 -2.29 22.72 14.47
N VAL A 352 -3.49 23.30 14.56
CA VAL A 352 -3.75 24.69 14.12
C VAL A 352 -2.92 25.68 14.93
N GLY A 353 -2.85 25.51 16.25
CA GLY A 353 -2.01 26.35 17.13
C GLY A 353 -0.52 26.28 16.77
N TRP A 354 -0.03 25.07 16.48
CA TRP A 354 1.34 24.88 15.99
C TRP A 354 1.57 25.58 14.66
N ALA A 355 0.66 25.41 13.70
CA ALA A 355 0.76 26.04 12.38
C ALA A 355 0.77 27.56 12.45
N LEU A 356 -0.15 28.16 13.23
CA LEU A 356 -0.17 29.63 13.46
C LEU A 356 1.12 30.12 14.13
N GLY A 357 1.67 29.35 15.09
CA GLY A 357 2.95 29.66 15.73
C GLY A 357 4.13 29.68 14.76
N ARG A 358 4.14 28.82 13.75
CA ARG A 358 5.15 28.80 12.68
C ARG A 358 5.12 30.11 11.87
N HIS A 359 3.95 30.55 11.45
CA HIS A 359 3.78 31.78 10.67
C HIS A 359 4.07 33.06 11.47
N ALA A 360 3.86 33.04 12.78
CA ALA A 360 4.19 34.19 13.64
C ALA A 360 5.70 34.39 13.84
N GLN A 361 6.53 33.35 13.61
CA GLN A 361 7.98 33.42 13.71
C GLN A 361 8.68 33.88 12.43
N THR A 362 7.97 33.84 11.31
CA THR A 362 8.50 34.19 9.96
C THR A 362 8.10 35.59 9.49
N GLY A 363 7.25 36.31 10.23
CA GLY A 363 6.88 37.72 10.02
C GLY A 363 7.49 38.60 11.08
#